data_4bb1bd666a715f32091bb38dded08020
#
_entry.id   4bb1bd666a715f32091bb38dded08020
#
_cell.length_a   1.000
_cell.length_b   1.000
_cell.length_c   1.000
_cell.angle_alpha   90.00
_cell.angle_beta   90.00
_cell.angle_gamma   90.00
#
_symmetry.space_group_name_H-M   'P 1'
#
loop_
_entity.id
_entity.type
_entity.pdbx_description
1 polymer ?
#
loop_
_entity_poly.entity_id
_entity_poly.type
_entity_poly.pdbx_seq_one_letter_code
_entity_poly.pdbx_strand_id
1 'polypeptide(L)'
;MILADILPWVWVFWITAAFMGVGILLSLSVTEPEQVGPQPRTLRETLVTPFSEYFQRVGWRTAALALFFMVAYKLGDNMATALATPFYLDLGFSMTEIGLVAKHAALWPAIAGGLLGGILMLRLGINRALWIFGLVQMISILGFAWLASVGNALWLLAVVIAFEYLGVGLGTAAFTAFIARESSRTFAATQFALFTALAALPRSLANAVTGFVVEETGWVLFFVLCTLLAIPGMVTLTWVAPWRIEAETVDQASTAGPT
;
A
#
# COMPACT_ATOMS: atom_id res chain seq x y z
N MET A 1 -5.80 -21.20 -9.94
CA MET A 1 -7.11 -21.79 -10.24
C MET A 1 -7.06 -22.61 -11.54
N ILE A 2 -6.66 -22.10 -12.70
CA ILE A 2 -6.58 -22.88 -13.95
C ILE A 2 -5.73 -24.17 -13.78
N LEU A 3 -4.61 -24.11 -13.09
CA LEU A 3 -3.79 -25.28 -12.80
C LEU A 3 -4.46 -26.28 -11.85
N ALA A 4 -5.32 -25.82 -10.95
CA ALA A 4 -6.03 -26.68 -10.00
C ALA A 4 -7.19 -27.45 -10.63
N ASP A 5 -7.66 -27.02 -11.81
CA ASP A 5 -8.67 -27.75 -12.59
C ASP A 5 -8.05 -28.90 -13.42
N ILE A 6 -6.73 -28.84 -13.67
CA ILE A 6 -5.99 -29.77 -14.51
C ILE A 6 -5.09 -30.71 -13.70
N LEU A 7 -4.56 -30.23 -12.58
CA LEU A 7 -3.56 -30.92 -11.77
C LEU A 7 -4.05 -31.11 -10.32
N PRO A 8 -3.69 -32.22 -9.67
CA PRO A 8 -3.87 -32.37 -8.22
C PRO A 8 -3.22 -31.20 -7.45
N TRP A 9 -3.85 -30.77 -6.36
CA TRP A 9 -3.39 -29.65 -5.53
C TRP A 9 -1.92 -29.76 -5.10
N VAL A 10 -1.41 -30.95 -4.90
CA VAL A 10 0.00 -31.22 -4.56
C VAL A 10 0.94 -30.65 -5.64
N TRP A 11 0.63 -30.86 -6.91
CA TRP A 11 1.44 -30.33 -8.01
C TRP A 11 1.32 -28.81 -8.15
N VAL A 12 0.15 -28.26 -7.88
CA VAL A 12 -0.05 -26.79 -7.89
C VAL A 12 0.86 -26.12 -6.83
N PHE A 13 0.93 -26.71 -5.63
CA PHE A 13 1.82 -26.21 -4.58
C PHE A 13 3.31 -26.38 -4.93
N TRP A 14 3.70 -27.51 -5.49
CA TRP A 14 5.08 -27.72 -5.94
C TRP A 14 5.51 -26.75 -7.05
N ILE A 15 4.65 -26.50 -8.03
CA ILE A 15 4.90 -25.51 -9.10
C ILE A 15 5.05 -24.13 -8.49
N THR A 16 4.15 -23.75 -7.59
CA THR A 16 4.21 -22.45 -6.92
C THR A 16 5.50 -22.31 -6.07
N ALA A 17 5.88 -23.37 -5.36
CA ALA A 17 7.13 -23.41 -4.60
C ALA A 17 8.37 -23.31 -5.51
N ALA A 18 8.34 -23.91 -6.69
CA ALA A 18 9.43 -23.83 -7.66
C ALA A 18 9.69 -22.38 -8.13
N PHE A 19 8.64 -21.56 -8.27
CA PHE A 19 8.83 -20.13 -8.56
C PHE A 19 9.57 -19.39 -7.44
N MET A 20 9.41 -19.80 -6.18
CA MET A 20 10.19 -19.23 -5.07
C MET A 20 11.68 -19.61 -5.17
N GLY A 21 11.99 -20.73 -5.81
CA GLY A 21 13.38 -21.13 -6.09
C GLY A 21 14.15 -20.08 -6.88
N VAL A 22 13.51 -19.37 -7.80
CA VAL A 22 14.11 -18.26 -8.55
C VAL A 22 14.53 -17.13 -7.59
N GLY A 23 13.70 -16.78 -6.61
CA GLY A 23 14.03 -15.78 -5.60
C GLY A 23 15.21 -16.23 -4.71
N ILE A 24 15.25 -17.50 -4.33
CA ILE A 24 16.37 -18.07 -3.56
C ILE A 24 17.67 -18.00 -4.36
N LEU A 25 17.65 -18.41 -5.64
CA LEU A 25 18.82 -18.35 -6.51
C LEU A 25 19.32 -16.90 -6.70
N LEU A 26 18.41 -15.94 -6.88
CA LEU A 26 18.76 -14.53 -6.94
C LEU A 26 19.39 -14.05 -5.63
N SER A 27 18.81 -14.40 -4.48
CA SER A 27 19.35 -14.02 -3.17
C SER A 27 20.74 -14.59 -2.93
N LEU A 28 21.02 -15.80 -3.39
CA LEU A 28 22.34 -16.41 -3.31
C LEU A 28 23.36 -15.79 -4.29
N SER A 29 22.88 -15.17 -5.37
CA SER A 29 23.71 -14.56 -6.42
C SER A 29 24.04 -13.09 -6.16
N VAL A 30 23.30 -12.42 -5.31
CA VAL A 30 23.49 -11.00 -4.97
C VAL A 30 24.44 -10.90 -3.79
N THR A 31 25.52 -10.13 -3.96
CA THR A 31 26.45 -9.82 -2.88
C THR A 31 25.73 -8.94 -1.85
N GLU A 32 25.72 -9.34 -0.59
CA GLU A 32 25.14 -8.52 0.48
C GLU A 32 25.91 -7.19 0.60
N PRO A 33 25.19 -6.06 0.72
CA PRO A 33 25.85 -4.79 0.99
C PRO A 33 26.56 -4.85 2.36
N GLU A 34 27.71 -4.18 2.46
CA GLU A 34 28.44 -4.09 3.73
C GLU A 34 27.52 -3.58 4.84
N GLN A 35 27.43 -4.34 5.92
CA GLN A 35 26.61 -3.97 7.08
C GLN A 35 27.27 -2.81 7.81
N VAL A 36 26.62 -1.67 7.80
CA VAL A 36 27.05 -0.48 8.52
C VAL A 36 26.47 -0.53 9.93
N GLY A 37 27.27 -0.97 10.91
CA GLY A 37 26.90 -0.93 12.34
C GLY A 37 26.97 -2.28 13.06
N PRO A 38 26.88 -2.26 14.40
CA PRO A 38 26.92 -3.47 15.21
C PRO A 38 25.67 -4.31 15.00
N GLN A 39 25.84 -5.62 14.83
CA GLN A 39 24.72 -6.55 14.72
C GLN A 39 23.94 -6.61 16.03
N PRO A 40 22.59 -6.49 15.99
CA PRO A 40 21.77 -6.61 17.19
C PRO A 40 21.88 -8.03 17.76
N ARG A 41 22.20 -8.11 19.06
CA ARG A 41 22.37 -9.40 19.78
C ARG A 41 21.13 -9.84 20.53
N THR A 42 20.17 -8.95 20.74
CA THR A 42 18.96 -9.20 21.51
C THR A 42 17.72 -8.79 20.76
N LEU A 43 16.56 -9.44 21.04
CA LEU A 43 15.26 -9.03 20.49
C LEU A 43 14.93 -7.57 20.80
N ARG A 44 15.35 -7.07 21.95
CA ARG A 44 15.18 -5.67 22.33
C ARG A 44 15.97 -4.74 21.40
N GLU A 45 17.20 -5.07 21.10
CA GLU A 45 18.04 -4.31 20.16
C GLU A 45 17.46 -4.36 18.74
N THR A 46 16.87 -5.48 18.34
CA THR A 46 16.26 -5.64 17.03
C THR A 46 14.96 -4.85 16.88
N LEU A 47 14.13 -4.75 17.92
CA LEU A 47 12.82 -4.12 17.83
C LEU A 47 12.79 -2.71 18.43
N VAL A 48 13.31 -2.55 19.66
CA VAL A 48 13.18 -1.28 20.39
C VAL A 48 14.18 -0.24 19.92
N THR A 49 15.42 -0.64 19.65
CA THR A 49 16.47 0.30 19.24
C THR A 49 16.15 1.04 17.93
N PRO A 50 15.65 0.38 16.85
CA PRO A 50 15.27 1.06 15.63
C PRO A 50 14.13 2.07 15.82
N PHE A 51 13.14 1.75 16.67
CA PHE A 51 12.08 2.72 17.01
C PHE A 51 12.62 3.88 17.82
N SER A 52 13.43 3.62 18.85
CA SER A 52 14.00 4.69 19.67
C SER A 52 14.92 5.61 18.86
N GLU A 53 15.71 5.04 17.94
CA GLU A 53 16.52 5.84 16.99
C GLU A 53 15.62 6.74 16.13
N TYR A 54 14.54 6.19 15.58
CA TYR A 54 13.61 6.96 14.76
C TYR A 54 13.03 8.15 15.53
N PHE A 55 12.54 7.92 16.76
CA PHE A 55 12.02 8.98 17.61
C PHE A 55 13.08 10.02 18.01
N GLN A 56 14.32 9.60 18.23
CA GLN A 56 15.42 10.53 18.54
C GLN A 56 15.84 11.33 17.32
N ARG A 57 15.87 10.73 16.14
CA ARG A 57 16.30 11.36 14.89
C ARG A 57 15.32 12.39 14.37
N VAL A 58 14.02 12.08 14.34
CA VAL A 58 13.00 12.99 13.77
C VAL A 58 12.20 13.77 14.81
N GLY A 59 12.33 13.43 16.09
CA GLY A 59 11.56 13.99 17.18
C GLY A 59 10.20 13.34 17.39
N TRP A 60 9.70 13.38 18.64
CA TRP A 60 8.47 12.68 19.05
C TRP A 60 7.24 13.02 18.20
N ARG A 61 7.00 14.32 17.96
CA ARG A 61 5.79 14.76 17.24
C ARG A 61 5.80 14.30 15.79
N THR A 62 6.91 14.50 15.10
CA THR A 62 7.06 14.09 13.69
C THR A 62 7.00 12.59 13.55
N ALA A 63 7.67 11.84 14.44
CA ALA A 63 7.59 10.37 14.45
C ALA A 63 6.17 9.86 14.65
N ALA A 64 5.45 10.39 15.65
CA ALA A 64 4.06 10.00 15.90
C ALA A 64 3.13 10.30 14.72
N LEU A 65 3.27 11.47 14.08
CA LEU A 65 2.51 11.83 12.88
C LEU A 65 2.83 10.93 11.70
N ALA A 66 4.11 10.60 11.48
CA ALA A 66 4.51 9.71 10.39
C ALA A 66 3.99 8.27 10.62
N LEU A 67 4.06 7.75 11.83
CA LEU A 67 3.52 6.43 12.16
C LEU A 67 1.98 6.40 12.05
N PHE A 68 1.31 7.45 12.51
CA PHE A 68 -0.14 7.60 12.31
C PHE A 68 -0.50 7.68 10.83
N PHE A 69 0.25 8.44 10.04
CA PHE A 69 0.07 8.51 8.60
C PHE A 69 0.21 7.12 7.95
N MET A 70 1.25 6.35 8.31
CA MET A 70 1.46 5.00 7.77
C MET A 70 0.27 4.07 8.02
N VAL A 71 -0.39 4.22 9.17
CA VAL A 71 -1.60 3.47 9.52
C VAL A 71 -2.82 4.00 8.76
N ALA A 72 -3.05 5.30 8.79
CA ALA A 72 -4.28 5.93 8.32
C ALA A 72 -4.38 6.03 6.78
N TYR A 73 -3.23 6.19 6.09
CA TYR A 73 -3.22 6.39 4.63
C TYR A 73 -3.80 5.21 3.84
N LYS A 74 -3.59 3.99 4.33
CA LYS A 74 -4.07 2.76 3.70
C LYS A 74 -5.37 2.21 4.31
N LEU A 75 -5.91 2.86 5.34
CA LEU A 75 -7.05 2.34 6.08
C LEU A 75 -8.31 2.23 5.22
N GLY A 76 -8.68 3.29 4.51
CA GLY A 76 -9.86 3.31 3.64
C GLY A 76 -9.81 2.29 2.52
N ASP A 77 -8.68 2.20 1.81
CA ASP A 77 -8.41 1.24 0.75
C ASP A 77 -8.46 -0.21 1.26
N ASN A 78 -7.80 -0.48 2.39
CA ASN A 78 -7.80 -1.80 3.01
C ASN A 78 -9.22 -2.24 3.43
N MET A 79 -10.02 -1.34 3.97
CA MET A 79 -11.42 -1.63 4.33
C MET A 79 -12.29 -1.86 3.10
N ALA A 80 -12.19 -1.02 2.07
CA ALA A 80 -12.97 -1.14 0.84
C ALA A 80 -12.71 -2.47 0.13
N THR A 81 -11.46 -2.93 0.10
CA THR A 81 -11.06 -4.17 -0.59
C THR A 81 -11.21 -5.43 0.27
N ALA A 82 -11.40 -5.30 1.59
CA ALA A 82 -11.53 -6.42 2.52
C ALA A 82 -12.68 -7.38 2.16
N LEU A 83 -13.82 -6.83 1.77
CA LEU A 83 -15.04 -7.58 1.44
C LEU A 83 -15.35 -7.57 -0.07
N ALA A 84 -14.34 -7.41 -0.93
CA ALA A 84 -14.53 -7.31 -2.38
C ALA A 84 -15.29 -8.52 -2.96
N THR A 85 -14.91 -9.75 -2.59
CA THR A 85 -15.58 -10.96 -3.09
C THR A 85 -17.02 -11.08 -2.58
N PRO A 86 -17.34 -10.97 -1.29
CA PRO A 86 -18.72 -10.92 -0.80
C PRO A 86 -19.56 -9.85 -1.51
N PHE A 87 -19.01 -8.63 -1.66
CA PHE A 87 -19.69 -7.54 -2.37
C PHE A 87 -20.10 -7.90 -3.79
N TYR A 88 -19.19 -8.50 -4.56
CA TYR A 88 -19.50 -8.90 -5.94
C TYR A 88 -20.57 -9.99 -6.00
N LEU A 89 -20.54 -10.94 -5.06
CA LEU A 89 -21.55 -11.99 -4.95
C LEU A 89 -22.93 -11.44 -4.58
N ASP A 90 -22.98 -10.50 -3.65
CA ASP A 90 -24.22 -9.85 -3.23
C ASP A 90 -24.87 -9.02 -4.36
N LEU A 91 -24.04 -8.47 -5.27
CA LEU A 91 -24.52 -7.83 -6.49
C LEU A 91 -25.00 -8.83 -7.56
N GLY A 92 -24.88 -10.14 -7.31
CA GLY A 92 -25.33 -11.19 -8.22
C GLY A 92 -24.34 -11.55 -9.33
N PHE A 93 -23.07 -11.19 -9.23
CA PHE A 93 -22.05 -11.68 -10.15
C PHE A 93 -21.69 -13.13 -9.86
N SER A 94 -21.54 -13.92 -10.89
CA SER A 94 -21.12 -15.32 -10.78
C SER A 94 -19.63 -15.43 -10.41
N MET A 95 -19.24 -16.56 -9.79
CA MET A 95 -17.82 -16.86 -9.50
C MET A 95 -16.96 -16.86 -10.76
N THR A 96 -17.51 -17.23 -11.91
CA THR A 96 -16.80 -17.22 -13.20
C THR A 96 -16.53 -15.80 -13.67
N GLU A 97 -17.52 -14.90 -13.60
CA GLU A 97 -17.35 -13.48 -13.94
C GLU A 97 -16.34 -12.81 -13.01
N ILE A 98 -16.43 -13.05 -11.70
CA ILE A 98 -15.44 -12.55 -10.73
C ILE A 98 -14.03 -13.09 -11.05
N GLY A 99 -13.93 -14.38 -11.36
CA GLY A 99 -12.66 -15.03 -11.68
C GLY A 99 -12.02 -14.52 -12.97
N LEU A 100 -12.80 -14.29 -14.01
CA LEU A 100 -12.30 -13.82 -15.30
C LEU A 100 -12.13 -12.31 -15.37
N VAL A 101 -13.19 -11.57 -15.04
CA VAL A 101 -13.21 -10.11 -15.19
C VAL A 101 -12.46 -9.41 -14.05
N ALA A 102 -12.83 -9.70 -12.80
CA ALA A 102 -12.26 -8.98 -11.67
C ALA A 102 -10.75 -9.22 -11.54
N LYS A 103 -10.26 -10.45 -11.77
CA LYS A 103 -8.82 -10.73 -11.66
C LYS A 103 -8.00 -10.07 -12.75
N HIS A 104 -8.47 -10.05 -13.99
CA HIS A 104 -7.76 -9.36 -15.09
C HIS A 104 -7.84 -7.85 -14.94
N ALA A 105 -9.01 -7.32 -14.57
CA ALA A 105 -9.19 -5.90 -14.30
C ALA A 105 -8.38 -5.40 -13.09
N ALA A 106 -8.04 -6.27 -12.14
CA ALA A 106 -7.17 -5.92 -11.02
C ALA A 106 -5.68 -6.00 -11.38
N LEU A 107 -5.25 -7.10 -12.01
CA LEU A 107 -3.82 -7.41 -12.19
C LEU A 107 -3.11 -6.38 -13.07
N TRP A 108 -3.61 -6.17 -14.28
CA TRP A 108 -2.92 -5.29 -15.24
C TRP A 108 -2.88 -3.82 -14.81
N PRO A 109 -4.00 -3.23 -14.33
CA PRO A 109 -3.96 -1.88 -13.79
C PRO A 109 -3.08 -1.74 -12.55
N ALA A 110 -3.00 -2.73 -11.66
CA ALA A 110 -2.09 -2.69 -10.51
C ALA A 110 -0.61 -2.61 -10.94
N ILE A 111 -0.22 -3.44 -11.91
CA ILE A 111 1.14 -3.42 -12.47
C ILE A 111 1.41 -2.08 -13.16
N ALA A 112 0.49 -1.62 -14.01
CA ALA A 112 0.60 -0.35 -14.70
C ALA A 112 0.69 0.82 -13.69
N GLY A 113 -0.16 0.82 -12.66
CA GLY A 113 -0.15 1.81 -11.59
C GLY A 113 1.16 1.84 -10.82
N GLY A 114 1.72 0.69 -10.48
CA GLY A 114 3.03 0.60 -9.81
C GLY A 114 4.17 1.18 -10.67
N LEU A 115 4.22 0.81 -11.95
CA LEU A 115 5.22 1.33 -12.90
C LEU A 115 5.05 2.83 -13.15
N LEU A 116 3.83 3.27 -13.45
CA LEU A 116 3.51 4.68 -13.65
C LEU A 116 3.77 5.51 -12.39
N GLY A 117 3.45 4.97 -11.22
CA GLY A 117 3.73 5.59 -9.93
C GLY A 117 5.21 5.85 -9.73
N GLY A 118 6.06 4.85 -10.01
CA GLY A 118 7.51 5.01 -9.99
C GLY A 118 8.02 6.09 -10.96
N ILE A 119 7.57 6.03 -12.21
CA ILE A 119 7.96 7.00 -13.25
C ILE A 119 7.49 8.42 -12.90
N LEU A 120 6.23 8.58 -12.47
CA LEU A 120 5.68 9.88 -12.12
C LEU A 120 6.38 10.50 -10.90
N MET A 121 6.79 9.67 -9.92
CA MET A 121 7.55 10.15 -8.75
C MET A 121 8.89 10.78 -9.13
N LEU A 122 9.53 10.37 -10.23
CA LEU A 122 10.77 11.01 -10.70
C LEU A 122 10.57 12.50 -11.05
N ARG A 123 9.34 12.88 -11.47
CA ARG A 123 9.00 14.27 -11.83
C ARG A 123 8.29 15.01 -10.69
N LEU A 124 7.43 14.33 -9.96
CA LEU A 124 6.58 14.94 -8.93
C LEU A 124 7.29 15.04 -7.57
N GLY A 125 8.26 14.14 -7.31
CA GLY A 125 8.78 13.88 -5.98
C GLY A 125 7.78 13.08 -5.13
N ILE A 126 8.27 12.49 -4.03
CA ILE A 126 7.49 11.59 -3.15
C ILE A 126 6.30 12.33 -2.53
N ASN A 127 6.50 13.57 -2.06
CA ASN A 127 5.47 14.34 -1.36
C ASN A 127 4.24 14.61 -2.23
N ARG A 128 4.44 15.16 -3.43
CA ARG A 128 3.33 15.44 -4.37
C ARG A 128 2.67 14.16 -4.87
N ALA A 129 3.47 13.11 -5.09
CA ALA A 129 2.94 11.81 -5.49
C ALA A 129 1.98 11.24 -4.45
N LEU A 130 2.31 11.31 -3.15
CA LEU A 130 1.41 10.89 -2.07
C LEU A 130 0.07 11.63 -2.08
N TRP A 131 0.09 12.95 -2.32
CA TRP A 131 -1.14 13.73 -2.42
C TRP A 131 -2.00 13.33 -3.61
N ILE A 132 -1.40 13.31 -4.81
CA ILE A 132 -2.14 13.01 -6.05
C ILE A 132 -2.64 11.57 -6.03
N PHE A 133 -1.79 10.61 -5.68
CA PHE A 133 -2.15 9.20 -5.70
C PHE A 133 -3.13 8.84 -4.58
N GLY A 134 -3.02 9.49 -3.42
CA GLY A 134 -3.99 9.36 -2.34
C GLY A 134 -5.38 9.88 -2.73
N LEU A 135 -5.46 11.02 -3.43
CA LEU A 135 -6.72 11.52 -3.98
C LEU A 135 -7.30 10.57 -5.04
N VAL A 136 -6.47 10.02 -5.93
CA VAL A 136 -6.92 9.02 -6.91
C VAL A 136 -7.50 7.80 -6.21
N GLN A 137 -6.85 7.30 -5.15
CA GLN A 137 -7.37 6.18 -4.35
C GLN A 137 -8.71 6.53 -3.66
N MET A 138 -8.84 7.72 -3.07
CA MET A 138 -10.11 8.13 -2.45
C MET A 138 -11.25 8.19 -3.46
N ILE A 139 -10.98 8.70 -4.68
CA ILE A 139 -11.99 8.77 -5.74
C ILE A 139 -12.32 7.37 -6.25
N SER A 140 -11.36 6.46 -6.34
CA SER A 140 -11.59 5.09 -6.83
C SER A 140 -12.49 4.28 -5.89
N ILE A 141 -12.38 4.48 -4.56
CA ILE A 141 -13.28 3.84 -3.58
C ILE A 141 -14.74 4.24 -3.83
N LEU A 142 -15.01 5.50 -4.22
CA LEU A 142 -16.36 5.95 -4.57
C LEU A 142 -16.91 5.24 -5.81
N GLY A 143 -16.05 4.70 -6.66
CA GLY A 143 -16.46 3.85 -7.77
C GLY A 143 -17.21 2.60 -7.32
N PHE A 144 -16.81 2.00 -6.19
CA PHE A 144 -17.55 0.87 -5.60
C PHE A 144 -18.91 1.29 -5.05
N ALA A 145 -19.03 2.49 -4.46
CA ALA A 145 -20.32 3.03 -4.03
C ALA A 145 -21.25 3.24 -5.24
N TRP A 146 -20.70 3.71 -6.36
CA TRP A 146 -21.45 3.82 -7.61
C TRP A 146 -21.87 2.45 -8.14
N LEU A 147 -20.98 1.48 -8.20
CA LEU A 147 -21.31 0.11 -8.60
C LEU A 147 -22.41 -0.49 -7.70
N ALA A 148 -22.33 -0.27 -6.38
CA ALA A 148 -23.33 -0.73 -5.43
C ALA A 148 -24.73 -0.12 -5.70
N SER A 149 -24.81 1.11 -6.21
CA SER A 149 -26.07 1.77 -6.56
C SER A 149 -26.65 1.32 -7.90
N VAL A 150 -25.82 0.92 -8.85
CA VAL A 150 -26.22 0.46 -10.19
C VAL A 150 -26.58 -1.04 -10.17
N GLY A 151 -25.90 -1.85 -9.38
CA GLY A 151 -26.10 -3.28 -9.27
C GLY A 151 -25.29 -4.09 -10.29
N ASN A 152 -25.86 -5.21 -10.77
CA ASN A 152 -25.18 -6.16 -11.64
C ASN A 152 -24.90 -5.60 -13.05
N ALA A 153 -23.78 -4.89 -13.22
CA ALA A 153 -23.31 -4.38 -14.49
C ALA A 153 -21.82 -4.77 -14.70
N LEU A 154 -21.57 -5.81 -15.49
CA LEU A 154 -20.25 -6.42 -15.64
C LEU A 154 -19.19 -5.44 -16.18
N TRP A 155 -19.58 -4.57 -17.14
CA TRP A 155 -18.67 -3.54 -17.66
C TRP A 155 -18.26 -2.53 -16.58
N LEU A 156 -19.21 -2.15 -15.70
CA LEU A 156 -18.95 -1.21 -14.62
C LEU A 156 -18.06 -1.84 -13.54
N LEU A 157 -18.30 -3.12 -13.23
CA LEU A 157 -17.43 -3.91 -12.36
C LEU A 157 -15.97 -3.87 -12.86
N ALA A 158 -15.75 -4.13 -14.15
CA ALA A 158 -14.42 -4.13 -14.74
C ALA A 158 -13.75 -2.75 -14.66
N VAL A 159 -14.49 -1.69 -14.97
CA VAL A 159 -13.99 -0.30 -14.93
C VAL A 159 -13.63 0.13 -13.50
N VAL A 160 -14.53 -0.13 -12.55
CA VAL A 160 -14.33 0.25 -11.13
C VAL A 160 -13.12 -0.49 -10.55
N ILE A 161 -13.02 -1.81 -10.77
CA ILE A 161 -11.87 -2.59 -10.31
C ILE A 161 -10.58 -2.11 -10.97
N ALA A 162 -10.58 -1.85 -12.28
CA ALA A 162 -9.40 -1.38 -12.98
C ALA A 162 -8.92 -0.02 -12.44
N PHE A 163 -9.83 0.90 -12.19
CA PHE A 163 -9.50 2.21 -11.64
C PHE A 163 -9.00 2.12 -10.19
N GLU A 164 -9.64 1.30 -9.36
CA GLU A 164 -9.20 1.05 -7.98
C GLU A 164 -7.79 0.47 -7.94
N TYR A 165 -7.53 -0.61 -8.67
CA TYR A 165 -6.22 -1.25 -8.65
C TYR A 165 -5.12 -0.43 -9.32
N LEU A 166 -5.46 0.44 -10.27
CA LEU A 166 -4.53 1.47 -10.76
C LEU A 166 -4.15 2.43 -9.62
N GLY A 167 -5.13 2.92 -8.88
CA GLY A 167 -4.92 3.77 -7.70
C GLY A 167 -4.09 3.06 -6.62
N VAL A 168 -4.40 1.80 -6.33
CA VAL A 168 -3.63 0.96 -5.39
C VAL A 168 -2.17 0.85 -5.82
N GLY A 169 -1.91 0.60 -7.12
CA GLY A 169 -0.55 0.53 -7.66
C GLY A 169 0.21 1.84 -7.51
N LEU A 170 -0.39 2.96 -7.93
CA LEU A 170 0.15 4.31 -7.78
C LEU A 170 0.46 4.64 -6.33
N GLY A 171 -0.53 4.49 -5.45
CA GLY A 171 -0.41 4.82 -4.03
C GLY A 171 0.59 3.93 -3.30
N THR A 172 0.66 2.64 -3.64
CA THR A 172 1.64 1.72 -3.05
C THR A 172 3.06 2.10 -3.43
N ALA A 173 3.31 2.51 -4.67
CA ALA A 173 4.63 2.97 -5.10
C ALA A 173 5.10 4.18 -4.28
N ALA A 174 4.26 5.22 -4.15
CA ALA A 174 4.60 6.41 -3.38
C ALA A 174 4.73 6.14 -1.88
N PHE A 175 3.85 5.31 -1.33
CA PHE A 175 3.86 4.93 0.08
C PHE A 175 5.10 4.12 0.45
N THR A 176 5.51 3.18 -0.40
CA THR A 176 6.74 2.41 -0.21
C THR A 176 7.98 3.30 -0.27
N ALA A 177 8.02 4.25 -1.20
CA ALA A 177 9.10 5.23 -1.29
C ALA A 177 9.14 6.13 -0.05
N PHE A 178 7.99 6.52 0.50
CA PHE A 178 7.91 7.27 1.75
C PHE A 178 8.48 6.46 2.93
N ILE A 179 8.07 5.20 3.10
CA ILE A 179 8.61 4.34 4.16
C ILE A 179 10.12 4.19 4.02
N ALA A 180 10.62 3.98 2.80
CA ALA A 180 12.06 3.88 2.55
C ALA A 180 12.80 5.17 2.92
N ARG A 181 12.24 6.36 2.63
CA ARG A 181 12.79 7.66 3.00
C ARG A 181 12.84 7.85 4.52
N GLU A 182 11.80 7.42 5.24
CA GLU A 182 11.74 7.53 6.71
C GLU A 182 12.71 6.56 7.41
N SER A 183 13.13 5.49 6.73
CA SER A 183 14.07 4.51 7.29
C SER A 183 15.50 5.05 7.31
N SER A 184 16.22 4.88 8.45
CA SER A 184 17.61 5.29 8.57
C SER A 184 18.55 4.35 7.82
N ARG A 185 19.69 4.85 7.34
CA ARG A 185 20.68 3.99 6.66
C ARG A 185 21.22 2.88 7.57
N THR A 186 21.36 3.14 8.87
CA THR A 186 21.87 2.20 9.86
C THR A 186 20.93 1.04 10.14
N PHE A 187 19.60 1.31 10.16
CA PHE A 187 18.56 0.32 10.46
C PHE A 187 17.59 0.13 9.30
N ALA A 188 18.04 0.37 8.06
CA ALA A 188 17.17 0.45 6.89
C ALA A 188 16.24 -0.76 6.75
N ALA A 189 16.77 -1.97 6.75
CA ALA A 189 16.00 -3.19 6.60
C ALA A 189 14.99 -3.39 7.76
N THR A 190 15.44 -3.17 9.00
CA THR A 190 14.61 -3.39 10.20
C THR A 190 13.51 -2.34 10.31
N GLN A 191 13.83 -1.04 10.13
CA GLN A 191 12.84 0.03 10.18
C GLN A 191 11.83 -0.11 9.03
N PHE A 192 12.29 -0.41 7.82
CA PHE A 192 11.40 -0.65 6.68
C PHE A 192 10.42 -1.80 6.95
N ALA A 193 10.92 -2.92 7.49
CA ALA A 193 10.08 -4.05 7.85
C ALA A 193 9.08 -3.71 8.96
N LEU A 194 9.51 -3.00 10.01
CA LEU A 194 8.65 -2.59 11.12
C LEU A 194 7.57 -1.59 10.66
N PHE A 195 7.91 -0.60 9.86
CA PHE A 195 6.96 0.39 9.33
C PHE A 195 5.96 -0.25 8.37
N THR A 196 6.42 -1.18 7.53
CA THR A 196 5.55 -1.95 6.64
C THR A 196 4.60 -2.86 7.44
N ALA A 197 5.09 -3.51 8.49
CA ALA A 197 4.25 -4.32 9.38
C ALA A 197 3.22 -3.46 10.12
N LEU A 198 3.61 -2.28 10.60
CA LEU A 198 2.69 -1.32 11.22
C LEU A 198 1.59 -0.87 10.24
N ALA A 199 1.96 -0.57 9.00
CA ALA A 199 1.01 -0.19 7.94
C ALA A 199 0.04 -1.33 7.56
N ALA A 200 0.38 -2.58 7.83
CA ALA A 200 -0.49 -3.73 7.59
C ALA A 200 -1.49 -4.01 8.73
N LEU A 201 -1.24 -3.49 9.96
CA LEU A 201 -2.13 -3.71 11.11
C LEU A 201 -3.59 -3.29 10.87
N PRO A 202 -3.87 -2.11 10.25
CA PRO A 202 -5.23 -1.68 9.98
C PRO A 202 -6.02 -2.68 9.15
N ARG A 203 -5.38 -3.34 8.19
CA ARG A 203 -6.02 -4.36 7.35
C ARG A 203 -6.57 -5.52 8.18
N SER A 204 -5.81 -6.01 9.15
CA SER A 204 -6.24 -7.12 10.00
C SER A 204 -7.40 -6.73 10.91
N LEU A 205 -7.34 -5.53 11.50
CA LEU A 205 -8.39 -5.00 12.35
C LEU A 205 -9.65 -4.62 11.55
N ALA A 206 -9.46 -4.00 10.40
CA ALA A 206 -10.55 -3.62 9.49
C ALA A 206 -11.34 -4.86 9.05
N ASN A 207 -10.67 -5.93 8.64
CA ASN A 207 -11.33 -7.16 8.21
C ASN A 207 -12.23 -7.78 9.30
N ALA A 208 -11.94 -7.55 10.58
CA ALA A 208 -12.76 -8.04 11.68
C ALA A 208 -14.05 -7.24 11.87
N VAL A 209 -14.09 -5.98 11.46
CA VAL A 209 -15.20 -5.04 11.72
C VAL A 209 -16.05 -4.77 10.49
N THR A 210 -15.47 -4.86 9.29
CA THR A 210 -16.13 -4.48 8.03
C THR A 210 -17.44 -5.22 7.78
N GLY A 211 -17.54 -6.51 8.14
CA GLY A 211 -18.77 -7.29 7.97
C GLY A 211 -19.95 -6.69 8.74
N PHE A 212 -19.74 -6.37 10.02
CA PHE A 212 -20.78 -5.74 10.86
C PHE A 212 -21.20 -4.38 10.33
N VAL A 213 -20.24 -3.58 9.85
CA VAL A 213 -20.53 -2.26 9.29
C VAL A 213 -21.41 -2.39 8.03
N VAL A 214 -21.11 -3.34 7.14
CA VAL A 214 -21.90 -3.58 5.93
C VAL A 214 -23.31 -4.05 6.25
N GLU A 215 -23.46 -4.97 7.22
CA GLU A 215 -24.78 -5.47 7.64
C GLU A 215 -25.70 -4.34 8.14
N GLU A 216 -25.14 -3.38 8.89
CA GLU A 216 -25.90 -2.26 9.45
C GLU A 216 -26.14 -1.11 8.45
N THR A 217 -25.17 -0.84 7.56
CA THR A 217 -25.19 0.37 6.71
C THR A 217 -25.51 0.09 5.24
N GLY A 218 -25.34 -1.13 4.79
CA GLY A 218 -25.36 -1.50 3.38
C GLY A 218 -24.12 -1.03 2.60
N TRP A 219 -23.95 -1.54 1.39
CA TRP A 219 -22.75 -1.37 0.59
C TRP A 219 -22.44 0.07 0.21
N VAL A 220 -23.45 0.86 -0.19
CA VAL A 220 -23.23 2.23 -0.64
C VAL A 220 -22.63 3.08 0.48
N LEU A 221 -23.28 3.06 1.66
CA LEU A 221 -22.81 3.85 2.80
C LEU A 221 -21.47 3.33 3.33
N PHE A 222 -21.25 2.02 3.28
CA PHE A 222 -19.97 1.41 3.65
C PHE A 222 -18.81 1.98 2.83
N PHE A 223 -18.91 2.06 1.49
CA PHE A 223 -17.83 2.61 0.65
C PHE A 223 -17.64 4.12 0.87
N VAL A 224 -18.72 4.86 1.12
CA VAL A 224 -18.63 6.28 1.53
C VAL A 224 -17.87 6.41 2.85
N LEU A 225 -18.16 5.57 3.85
CA LEU A 225 -17.43 5.54 5.12
C LEU A 225 -15.94 5.18 4.92
N CYS A 226 -15.62 4.22 4.05
CA CYS A 226 -14.24 3.89 3.70
C CYS A 226 -13.50 5.10 3.12
N THR A 227 -14.15 5.87 2.25
CA THR A 227 -13.60 7.11 1.70
C THR A 227 -13.38 8.17 2.78
N LEU A 228 -14.32 8.34 3.71
CA LEU A 228 -14.18 9.27 4.83
C LEU A 228 -13.04 8.86 5.78
N LEU A 229 -12.83 7.56 5.99
CA LEU A 229 -11.73 7.02 6.79
C LEU A 229 -10.34 7.22 6.15
N ALA A 230 -10.25 7.48 4.86
CA ALA A 230 -9.01 7.87 4.20
C ALA A 230 -8.63 9.34 4.46
N ILE A 231 -9.60 10.21 4.82
CA ILE A 231 -9.37 11.66 5.03
C ILE A 231 -8.32 11.92 6.11
N PRO A 232 -8.34 11.29 7.31
CA PRO A 232 -7.31 11.52 8.32
C PRO A 232 -5.88 11.28 7.81
N GLY A 233 -5.69 10.23 6.99
CA GLY A 233 -4.41 9.96 6.33
C GLY A 233 -3.99 11.09 5.39
N MET A 234 -4.91 11.57 4.57
CA MET A 234 -4.65 12.71 3.65
C MET A 234 -4.38 14.00 4.40
N VAL A 235 -5.13 14.30 5.47
CA VAL A 235 -4.89 15.49 6.30
C VAL A 235 -3.51 15.44 6.94
N THR A 236 -3.06 14.29 7.39
CA THR A 236 -1.74 14.11 8.01
C THR A 236 -0.59 14.45 7.04
N LEU A 237 -0.80 14.31 5.72
CA LEU A 237 0.19 14.72 4.71
C LEU A 237 0.60 16.20 4.81
N THR A 238 -0.26 17.07 5.34
CA THR A 238 0.06 18.49 5.53
C THR A 238 1.29 18.70 6.42
N TRP A 239 1.53 17.77 7.35
CA TRP A 239 2.65 17.84 8.30
C TRP A 239 3.79 16.90 7.93
N VAL A 240 3.48 15.71 7.38
CA VAL A 240 4.46 14.62 7.15
C VAL A 240 5.09 14.71 5.76
N ALA A 241 4.32 15.14 4.78
CA ALA A 241 4.76 15.29 3.39
C ALA A 241 4.10 16.52 2.75
N PRO A 242 4.44 17.77 3.21
CA PRO A 242 3.83 18.98 2.70
C PRO A 242 4.03 19.10 1.18
N TRP A 243 3.04 19.70 0.52
CA TRP A 243 3.03 19.86 -0.95
C TRP A 243 4.24 20.68 -1.48
N ARG A 244 4.78 21.59 -0.68
CA ARG A 244 5.96 22.40 -1.01
C ARG A 244 7.26 21.63 -0.70
N ILE A 245 7.99 21.40 -1.54
CA ILE A 245 9.20 20.95 -2.14
C ILE A 245 10.49 21.13 -1.34
N GLU A 246 11.24 20.07 -1.40
CA GLU A 246 12.69 19.86 -1.33
C GLU A 246 13.57 20.74 -2.24
N ALA A 247 13.05 21.81 -2.84
CA ALA A 247 13.86 22.68 -3.70
C ALA A 247 14.88 23.53 -2.92
N GLU A 248 14.69 23.75 -1.59
CA GLU A 248 15.59 24.57 -0.79
C GLU A 248 16.88 23.85 -0.34
N THR A 249 16.88 22.52 -0.29
CA THR A 249 18.07 21.76 0.16
C THR A 249 19.13 21.61 -0.92
N VAL A 250 18.76 21.65 -2.19
CA VAL A 250 19.73 21.57 -3.30
C VAL A 250 20.43 22.92 -3.51
N ASP A 251 19.73 24.02 -3.29
CA ASP A 251 20.32 25.37 -3.44
C ASP A 251 21.27 25.73 -2.31
N GLN A 252 21.00 25.28 -1.08
CA GLN A 252 21.92 25.49 0.05
C GLN A 252 23.20 24.65 -0.05
N ALA A 253 23.14 23.46 -0.65
CA ALA A 253 24.32 22.65 -0.92
C ALA A 253 25.16 23.20 -2.09
N SER A 254 24.55 23.93 -3.01
CA SER A 254 25.24 24.58 -4.14
C SER A 254 25.90 25.92 -3.75
N THR A 255 25.42 26.59 -2.71
CA THR A 255 25.98 27.89 -2.23
C THR A 255 27.06 27.75 -1.15
N ALA A 256 27.19 26.54 -0.54
CA ALA A 256 28.30 26.21 0.34
C ALA A 256 29.50 25.74 -0.52
N GLY A 257 30.16 26.69 -1.19
CA GLY A 257 31.41 26.44 -1.90
C GLY A 257 32.52 25.98 -0.93
N PRO A 258 33.55 25.28 -1.43
CA PRO A 258 34.64 24.79 -0.60
C PRO A 258 35.46 25.96 -0.06
N THR A 259 35.52 26.06 1.28
CA THR A 259 36.50 26.90 2.00
C THR A 259 37.77 26.09 2.23
#